data_f6b11dc50c8f1f4697a1d88cb1aacbd2
#
_entry.id   f6b11dc50c8f1f4697a1d88cb1aacbd2
#
_cell.length_a   1.000
_cell.length_b   1.000
_cell.length_c   1.000
_cell.angle_alpha   90.00
_cell.angle_beta   90.00
_cell.angle_gamma   90.00
#
_symmetry.space_group_name_H-M   'P 1'
#
loop_
_entity.id
_entity.type
_entity.pdbx_description
1 polymer ?
#
loop_
_entity_poly.entity_id
_entity_poly.type
_entity_poly.pdbx_seq_one_letter_code
_entity_poly.pdbx_strand_id
1 'polypeptide(L)'
;EFNITKEKLINMFTSFAIADTLYNDLTDNLDIEVSYDEARVITVQYICADTLEDIKKAQERLDNKEIFYVVAKDYNGEEYERECRRGELDENFENAAYNLKSGEVSDIVESDGRYYIIKCNSDNDKSKTEANKTAILEKRKLEAFNSEFESFEAKQYVEFNNKAWNEIKLTAIGNINVKFEEVFNSHLKQ
;
A
#
# COMPACT_ATOMS: atom_id res chain seq x y z
N GLU A 1 15.30 -30.37 14.52
CA GLU A 1 16.14 -30.58 13.32
C GLU A 1 15.21 -30.81 12.14
N PHE A 2 15.34 -29.96 11.09
CA PHE A 2 14.59 -30.14 9.85
C PHE A 2 15.24 -31.24 9.03
N ASN A 3 14.53 -32.34 8.76
CA ASN A 3 14.99 -33.40 7.84
C ASN A 3 14.89 -32.95 6.37
N ILE A 4 15.59 -31.86 6.03
CA ILE A 4 15.72 -31.39 4.64
C ILE A 4 17.00 -32.00 4.08
N THR A 5 16.84 -32.86 3.08
CA THR A 5 18.00 -33.42 2.35
C THR A 5 18.59 -32.34 1.42
N LYS A 6 19.88 -32.46 1.10
CA LYS A 6 20.55 -31.59 0.10
C LYS A 6 19.78 -31.56 -1.23
N GLU A 7 19.26 -32.70 -1.67
CA GLU A 7 18.48 -32.82 -2.90
C GLU A 7 17.19 -32.02 -2.83
N LYS A 8 16.42 -32.11 -1.74
CA LYS A 8 15.21 -31.29 -1.53
C LYS A 8 15.53 -29.81 -1.54
N LEU A 9 16.64 -29.42 -0.91
CA LEU A 9 17.07 -28.03 -0.88
C LEU A 9 17.40 -27.52 -2.28
N ILE A 10 18.17 -28.30 -3.07
CA ILE A 10 18.51 -27.97 -4.46
C ILE A 10 17.22 -27.82 -5.29
N ASN A 11 16.27 -28.76 -5.19
CA ASN A 11 15.01 -28.69 -5.89
C ASN A 11 14.19 -27.46 -5.54
N MET A 12 14.15 -27.07 -4.26
CA MET A 12 13.46 -25.84 -3.82
C MET A 12 14.11 -24.60 -4.43
N PHE A 13 15.43 -24.48 -4.39
CA PHE A 13 16.15 -23.35 -5.00
C PHE A 13 15.98 -23.30 -6.52
N THR A 14 16.03 -24.46 -7.17
CA THR A 14 15.80 -24.56 -8.64
C THR A 14 14.38 -24.11 -8.99
N SER A 15 13.37 -24.59 -8.28
CA SER A 15 11.97 -24.19 -8.53
C SER A 15 11.76 -22.69 -8.29
N PHE A 16 12.37 -22.15 -7.25
CA PHE A 16 12.29 -20.71 -6.97
C PHE A 16 13.00 -19.89 -8.07
N ALA A 17 14.20 -20.29 -8.49
CA ALA A 17 14.91 -19.61 -9.57
C ALA A 17 14.14 -19.64 -10.90
N ILE A 18 13.47 -20.75 -11.21
CA ILE A 18 12.61 -20.86 -12.40
C ILE A 18 11.41 -19.91 -12.28
N ALA A 19 10.77 -19.85 -11.10
CA ALA A 19 9.63 -18.97 -10.87
C ALA A 19 10.04 -17.49 -10.95
N ASP A 20 11.18 -17.10 -10.36
CA ASP A 20 11.73 -15.76 -10.43
C ASP A 20 12.06 -15.35 -11.87
N THR A 21 12.69 -16.25 -12.63
CA THR A 21 12.98 -16.02 -14.07
C THR A 21 11.69 -15.84 -14.86
N LEU A 22 10.71 -16.71 -14.67
CA LEU A 22 9.43 -16.65 -15.37
C LEU A 22 8.68 -15.35 -15.04
N TYR A 23 8.67 -14.95 -13.76
CA TYR A 23 8.08 -13.68 -13.34
C TYR A 23 8.72 -12.50 -14.07
N ASN A 24 10.05 -12.44 -14.09
CA ASN A 24 10.78 -11.37 -14.75
C ASN A 24 10.53 -11.39 -16.27
N ASP A 25 10.60 -12.55 -16.93
CA ASP A 25 10.36 -12.67 -18.38
C ASP A 25 8.94 -12.21 -18.78
N LEU A 26 7.93 -12.50 -17.95
CA LEU A 26 6.55 -12.09 -18.20
C LEU A 26 6.27 -10.63 -17.86
N THR A 27 7.04 -10.03 -16.96
CA THR A 27 6.72 -8.69 -16.43
C THR A 27 7.66 -7.58 -16.92
N ASP A 28 8.90 -7.88 -17.31
CA ASP A 28 9.88 -6.86 -17.69
C ASP A 28 9.56 -6.15 -19.02
N ASN A 29 8.79 -6.81 -19.90
CA ASN A 29 8.37 -6.23 -21.18
C ASN A 29 6.97 -5.60 -21.13
N LEU A 30 6.33 -5.54 -19.95
CA LEU A 30 5.04 -4.91 -19.81
C LEU A 30 5.20 -3.38 -19.83
N ASP A 31 4.43 -2.73 -20.68
CA ASP A 31 4.34 -1.27 -20.72
C ASP A 31 3.40 -0.79 -19.60
N ILE A 32 3.93 -0.77 -18.37
CA ILE A 32 3.19 -0.34 -17.18
C ILE A 32 3.61 1.07 -16.82
N GLU A 33 2.75 2.02 -17.14
CA GLU A 33 2.95 3.41 -16.76
C GLU A 33 2.33 3.71 -15.38
N VAL A 34 3.06 4.46 -14.56
CA VAL A 34 2.58 5.07 -13.33
C VAL A 34 2.82 6.56 -13.44
N SER A 35 1.76 7.35 -13.50
CA SER A 35 1.89 8.80 -13.62
C SER A 35 2.44 9.39 -12.31
N TYR A 36 3.07 10.56 -12.43
CA TYR A 36 3.58 11.27 -11.27
C TYR A 36 2.46 11.68 -10.30
N ASP A 37 1.32 12.15 -10.83
CA ASP A 37 0.19 12.57 -10.00
C ASP A 37 -0.46 11.40 -9.26
N GLU A 38 -0.54 10.23 -9.90
CA GLU A 38 -1.03 9.01 -9.27
C GLU A 38 -0.12 8.55 -8.11
N ALA A 39 1.19 8.66 -8.30
CA ALA A 39 2.16 8.26 -7.28
C ALA A 39 2.39 9.32 -6.20
N ARG A 40 1.95 10.56 -6.44
CA ARG A 40 2.23 11.72 -5.59
C ARG A 40 1.80 11.48 -4.14
N VAL A 41 2.74 11.71 -3.22
CA VAL A 41 2.51 11.66 -1.78
C VAL A 41 2.53 13.08 -1.24
N ILE A 42 1.46 13.45 -0.52
CA ILE A 42 1.30 14.74 0.14
C ILE A 42 1.23 14.56 1.66
N THR A 43 1.54 15.61 2.40
CA THR A 43 1.36 15.64 3.85
C THR A 43 0.41 16.76 4.22
N VAL A 44 -0.62 16.43 4.98
CA VAL A 44 -1.65 17.39 5.38
C VAL A 44 -1.83 17.38 6.90
N GLN A 45 -2.19 18.53 7.45
CA GLN A 45 -2.86 18.65 8.75
C GLN A 45 -4.35 18.78 8.50
N TYR A 46 -5.17 18.30 9.41
CA TYR A 46 -6.61 18.43 9.28
C TYR A 46 -7.29 18.66 10.63
N ILE A 47 -8.42 19.34 10.57
CA ILE A 47 -9.38 19.47 11.66
C ILE A 47 -10.60 18.67 11.26
N CYS A 48 -11.11 17.84 12.16
CA CYS A 48 -12.27 16.99 11.91
C CYS A 48 -13.34 17.22 12.96
N ALA A 49 -14.59 17.32 12.54
CA ALA A 49 -15.74 17.41 13.44
C ALA A 49 -16.90 16.57 12.91
N ASP A 50 -17.74 16.07 13.83
CA ASP A 50 -18.91 15.26 13.48
C ASP A 50 -20.09 16.13 13.03
N THR A 51 -20.08 17.42 13.32
CA THR A 51 -21.17 18.35 12.96
C THR A 51 -20.65 19.57 12.19
N LEU A 52 -21.52 20.07 11.29
CA LEU A 52 -21.24 21.32 10.56
C LEU A 52 -21.10 22.53 11.53
N GLU A 53 -21.80 22.51 12.66
CA GLU A 53 -21.72 23.58 13.64
C GLU A 53 -20.33 23.63 14.30
N ASP A 54 -19.79 22.47 14.67
CA ASP A 54 -18.48 22.41 15.33
C ASP A 54 -17.34 22.75 14.40
N ILE A 55 -17.39 22.28 13.12
CA ILE A 55 -16.34 22.65 12.17
C ILE A 55 -16.38 24.15 11.84
N LYS A 56 -17.55 24.80 11.84
CA LYS A 56 -17.67 26.26 11.69
C LYS A 56 -17.02 27.01 12.87
N LYS A 57 -17.13 26.49 14.09
CA LYS A 57 -16.42 27.07 15.24
C LYS A 57 -14.90 26.97 15.08
N ALA A 58 -14.42 25.85 14.52
CA ALA A 58 -13.00 25.72 14.17
C ALA A 58 -12.59 26.74 13.08
N GLN A 59 -13.42 26.92 12.06
CA GLN A 59 -13.19 27.93 11.02
C GLN A 59 -13.10 29.35 11.60
N GLU A 60 -14.02 29.72 12.49
CA GLU A 60 -13.99 31.03 13.17
C GLU A 60 -12.69 31.25 13.96
N ARG A 61 -12.14 30.22 14.63
CA ARG A 61 -10.85 30.28 15.30
C ARG A 61 -9.71 30.56 14.32
N LEU A 62 -9.72 29.90 13.16
CA LEU A 62 -8.71 30.11 12.10
C LEU A 62 -8.83 31.52 11.49
N ASP A 63 -10.05 32.04 11.28
CA ASP A 63 -10.32 33.39 10.79
C ASP A 63 -9.81 34.44 11.77
N ASN A 64 -9.87 34.17 13.08
CA ASN A 64 -9.29 34.97 14.15
C ASN A 64 -7.76 34.83 14.28
N LYS A 65 -7.11 34.15 13.27
CA LYS A 65 -5.65 33.99 13.19
C LYS A 65 -5.06 33.06 14.24
N GLU A 66 -5.86 32.16 14.79
CA GLU A 66 -5.32 31.09 15.62
C GLU A 66 -4.49 30.11 14.78
N ILE A 67 -3.46 29.57 15.36
CA ILE A 67 -2.52 28.69 14.63
C ILE A 67 -3.22 27.37 14.30
N PHE A 68 -3.22 26.96 13.03
CA PHE A 68 -3.90 25.76 12.53
C PHE A 68 -3.59 24.52 13.38
N TYR A 69 -2.32 24.28 13.66
CA TYR A 69 -1.86 23.17 14.49
C TYR A 69 -2.55 23.13 15.87
N VAL A 70 -2.72 24.30 16.53
CA VAL A 70 -3.35 24.37 17.85
C VAL A 70 -4.82 23.97 17.75
N VAL A 71 -5.54 24.54 16.79
CA VAL A 71 -6.95 24.19 16.56
C VAL A 71 -7.10 22.72 16.19
N ALA A 72 -6.25 22.22 15.30
CA ALA A 72 -6.28 20.83 14.87
C ALA A 72 -6.06 19.86 16.05
N LYS A 73 -5.11 20.16 16.92
CA LYS A 73 -4.83 19.35 18.11
C LYS A 73 -5.98 19.34 19.10
N ASP A 74 -6.68 20.47 19.28
CA ASP A 74 -7.84 20.55 20.16
C ASP A 74 -9.01 19.68 19.67
N TYR A 75 -9.18 19.54 18.36
CA TYR A 75 -10.26 18.74 17.76
C TYR A 75 -9.88 17.27 17.59
N ASN A 76 -8.65 16.97 17.21
CA ASN A 76 -8.20 15.63 16.79
C ASN A 76 -7.24 14.98 17.79
N GLY A 77 -6.82 15.66 18.88
CA GLY A 77 -5.76 15.17 19.75
C GLY A 77 -4.41 15.11 19.04
N GLU A 78 -3.74 13.97 19.10
CA GLU A 78 -2.45 13.77 18.43
C GLU A 78 -2.59 13.33 16.96
N GLU A 79 -3.79 12.99 16.50
CA GLU A 79 -4.05 12.50 15.14
C GLU A 79 -4.53 13.64 14.22
N TYR A 80 -3.73 14.68 14.10
CA TYR A 80 -4.06 15.86 13.28
C TYR A 80 -3.23 15.99 12.01
N GLU A 81 -2.27 15.12 11.79
CA GLU A 81 -1.41 15.10 10.59
C GLU A 81 -1.36 13.71 9.99
N ARG A 82 -1.35 13.66 8.67
CA ARG A 82 -1.20 12.40 7.94
C ARG A 82 -0.54 12.55 6.59
N GLU A 83 0.08 11.47 6.14
CA GLU A 83 0.45 11.29 4.73
C GLU A 83 -0.76 10.81 3.95
N CYS A 84 -0.90 11.28 2.73
CA CYS A 84 -1.96 10.88 1.83
C CYS A 84 -1.38 10.35 0.52
N ARG A 85 -1.91 9.21 0.08
CA ARG A 85 -1.70 8.63 -1.24
C ARG A 85 -3.03 8.54 -1.96
N ARG A 86 -3.00 8.58 -3.27
CA ARG A 86 -4.20 8.47 -4.09
C ARG A 86 -4.90 7.13 -3.86
N GLY A 87 -6.23 7.18 -3.73
CA GLY A 87 -7.08 6.00 -3.54
C GLY A 87 -7.10 5.41 -2.12
N GLU A 88 -6.46 6.06 -1.14
CA GLU A 88 -6.49 5.62 0.27
C GLU A 88 -7.60 6.29 1.10
N LEU A 89 -8.18 7.38 0.57
CA LEU A 89 -9.10 8.23 1.30
C LEU A 89 -10.44 8.37 0.56
N ASP A 90 -11.45 8.87 1.28
CA ASP A 90 -12.70 9.28 0.65
C ASP A 90 -12.44 10.36 -0.43
N GLU A 91 -13.16 10.25 -1.53
CA GLU A 91 -12.95 11.05 -2.74
C GLU A 91 -13.02 12.57 -2.47
N ASN A 92 -13.94 13.02 -1.62
CA ASN A 92 -14.10 14.45 -1.34
C ASN A 92 -12.90 14.99 -0.55
N PHE A 93 -12.44 14.23 0.46
CA PHE A 93 -11.26 14.61 1.23
C PHE A 93 -10.02 14.60 0.32
N GLU A 94 -9.84 13.55 -0.46
CA GLU A 94 -8.69 13.39 -1.35
C GLU A 94 -8.63 14.52 -2.37
N ASN A 95 -9.72 14.79 -3.06
CA ASN A 95 -9.80 15.87 -4.06
C ASN A 95 -9.48 17.23 -3.44
N ALA A 96 -10.04 17.53 -2.27
CA ALA A 96 -9.74 18.77 -1.58
C ALA A 96 -8.26 18.87 -1.20
N ALA A 97 -7.70 17.82 -0.60
CA ALA A 97 -6.29 17.79 -0.16
C ALA A 97 -5.30 17.94 -1.32
N TYR A 98 -5.53 17.23 -2.44
CA TYR A 98 -4.63 17.23 -3.60
C TYR A 98 -4.71 18.48 -4.46
N ASN A 99 -5.76 19.29 -4.31
CA ASN A 99 -5.90 20.59 -4.98
C ASN A 99 -5.16 21.72 -4.24
N LEU A 100 -4.76 21.51 -2.98
CA LEU A 100 -4.03 22.49 -2.19
C LEU A 100 -2.54 22.50 -2.54
N LYS A 101 -1.96 23.68 -2.54
CA LYS A 101 -0.50 23.87 -2.54
C LYS A 101 0.02 23.94 -1.10
N SER A 102 1.31 23.70 -0.95
CA SER A 102 1.97 23.80 0.36
C SER A 102 1.66 25.14 1.06
N GLY A 103 1.10 25.05 2.25
CA GLY A 103 0.67 26.18 3.08
C GLY A 103 -0.78 26.60 2.92
N GLU A 104 -1.48 26.14 1.88
CA GLU A 104 -2.90 26.46 1.66
C GLU A 104 -3.82 25.68 2.59
N VAL A 105 -4.99 26.26 2.87
CA VAL A 105 -6.06 25.70 3.71
C VAL A 105 -7.32 25.60 2.86
N SER A 106 -8.03 24.49 2.96
CA SER A 106 -9.30 24.28 2.25
C SER A 106 -10.45 25.07 2.89
N ASP A 107 -11.53 25.20 2.15
CA ASP A 107 -12.85 25.40 2.73
C ASP A 107 -13.28 24.17 3.55
N ILE A 108 -14.47 24.25 4.18
CA ILE A 108 -15.06 23.10 4.88
C ILE A 108 -15.41 22.03 3.83
N VAL A 109 -14.91 20.82 4.04
CA VAL A 109 -15.10 19.63 3.20
C VAL A 109 -15.97 18.64 3.95
N GLU A 110 -17.06 18.18 3.35
CA GLU A 110 -17.82 17.03 3.86
C GLU A 110 -17.31 15.75 3.21
N SER A 111 -16.92 14.79 4.03
CA SER A 111 -16.30 13.54 3.60
C SER A 111 -16.61 12.44 4.61
N ASP A 112 -17.09 11.30 4.14
CA ASP A 112 -17.44 10.13 4.96
C ASP A 112 -18.34 10.46 6.17
N GLY A 113 -19.32 11.35 5.97
CA GLY A 113 -20.29 11.77 6.99
C GLY A 113 -19.73 12.68 8.08
N ARG A 114 -18.53 13.21 7.92
CA ARG A 114 -17.86 14.16 8.82
C ARG A 114 -17.43 15.42 8.07
N TYR A 115 -17.04 16.43 8.81
CA TYR A 115 -16.60 17.71 8.26
C TYR A 115 -15.13 17.98 8.57
N TYR A 116 -14.41 18.46 7.56
CA TYR A 116 -12.98 18.67 7.62
C TYR A 116 -12.58 20.06 7.16
N ILE A 117 -11.51 20.60 7.76
CA ILE A 117 -10.71 21.70 7.20
C ILE A 117 -9.31 21.13 7.06
N ILE A 118 -8.74 21.23 5.87
CA ILE A 118 -7.47 20.58 5.51
C ILE A 118 -6.43 21.66 5.22
N LYS A 119 -5.23 21.52 5.78
CA LYS A 119 -4.07 22.34 5.44
C LYS A 119 -3.00 21.48 4.82
N CYS A 120 -2.54 21.85 3.64
CA CYS A 120 -1.43 21.18 3.00
C CYS A 120 -0.10 21.64 3.61
N ASN A 121 0.64 20.73 4.22
CA ASN A 121 1.99 20.99 4.72
C ASN A 121 3.04 20.81 3.63
N SER A 122 2.86 19.76 2.82
CA SER A 122 3.70 19.47 1.66
C SER A 122 2.83 18.90 0.56
N ASP A 123 2.77 19.58 -0.59
CA ASP A 123 2.03 19.15 -1.77
C ASP A 123 2.77 18.11 -2.60
N ASN A 124 4.01 17.79 -2.22
CA ASN A 124 4.83 16.79 -2.88
C ASN A 124 6.06 16.40 -2.04
N ASP A 125 6.04 15.20 -1.46
CA ASP A 125 7.22 14.57 -0.92
C ASP A 125 7.89 13.72 -2.01
N LYS A 126 8.94 14.26 -2.63
CA LYS A 126 9.62 13.60 -3.76
C LYS A 126 10.12 12.20 -3.43
N SER A 127 10.72 12.02 -2.25
CA SER A 127 11.27 10.71 -1.85
C SER A 127 10.18 9.67 -1.69
N LYS A 128 9.10 10.05 -1.01
CA LYS A 128 7.94 9.15 -0.80
C LYS A 128 7.17 8.92 -2.10
N THR A 129 7.08 9.93 -2.96
CA THR A 129 6.46 9.81 -4.29
C THR A 129 7.20 8.79 -5.16
N GLU A 130 8.54 8.83 -5.21
CA GLU A 130 9.31 7.84 -5.96
C GLU A 130 9.18 6.43 -5.37
N ALA A 131 9.21 6.30 -4.05
CA ALA A 131 8.98 5.02 -3.38
C ALA A 131 7.56 4.49 -3.66
N ASN A 132 6.54 5.34 -3.61
CA ASN A 132 5.16 4.98 -3.93
C ASN A 132 4.99 4.58 -5.40
N LYS A 133 5.66 5.29 -6.31
CA LYS A 133 5.68 4.95 -7.74
C LYS A 133 6.22 3.54 -7.97
N THR A 134 7.33 3.21 -7.31
CA THR A 134 7.90 1.87 -7.36
C THR A 134 6.93 0.83 -6.80
N ALA A 135 6.29 1.10 -5.66
CA ALA A 135 5.33 0.18 -5.05
C ALA A 135 4.11 -0.07 -5.95
N ILE A 136 3.57 0.97 -6.59
CA ILE A 136 2.47 0.85 -7.56
C ILE A 136 2.90 0.01 -8.77
N LEU A 137 4.11 0.26 -9.30
CA LEU A 137 4.64 -0.51 -10.42
C LEU A 137 4.76 -1.99 -10.09
N GLU A 138 5.36 -2.33 -8.95
CA GLU A 138 5.52 -3.72 -8.52
C GLU A 138 4.16 -4.40 -8.27
N LYS A 139 3.20 -3.68 -7.69
CA LYS A 139 1.84 -4.18 -7.53
C LYS A 139 1.19 -4.52 -8.88
N ARG A 140 1.29 -3.62 -9.87
CA ARG A 140 0.74 -3.83 -11.21
C ARG A 140 1.43 -4.99 -11.95
N LYS A 141 2.75 -5.11 -11.80
CA LYS A 141 3.49 -6.27 -12.34
C LYS A 141 2.96 -7.58 -11.75
N LEU A 142 2.78 -7.63 -10.44
CA LEU A 142 2.24 -8.81 -9.78
C LEU A 142 0.80 -9.13 -10.20
N GLU A 143 -0.05 -8.12 -10.33
CA GLU A 143 -1.43 -8.28 -10.82
C GLU A 143 -1.45 -8.83 -12.26
N ALA A 144 -0.60 -8.31 -13.15
CA ALA A 144 -0.47 -8.80 -14.51
C ALA A 144 0.03 -10.25 -14.55
N PHE A 145 1.05 -10.57 -13.76
CA PHE A 145 1.56 -11.94 -13.63
C PHE A 145 0.47 -12.89 -13.12
N ASN A 146 -0.25 -12.54 -12.08
CA ASN A 146 -1.32 -13.38 -11.53
C ASN A 146 -2.43 -13.62 -12.55
N SER A 147 -2.80 -12.61 -13.34
CA SER A 147 -3.79 -12.75 -14.40
C SER A 147 -3.36 -13.76 -15.48
N GLU A 148 -2.09 -13.72 -15.91
CA GLU A 148 -1.54 -14.69 -16.84
C GLU A 148 -1.46 -16.10 -16.24
N PHE A 149 -1.06 -16.19 -14.97
CA PHE A 149 -0.96 -17.45 -14.24
C PHE A 149 -2.34 -18.10 -14.05
N GLU A 150 -3.36 -17.35 -13.67
CA GLU A 150 -4.75 -17.83 -13.57
C GLU A 150 -5.27 -18.33 -14.94
N SER A 151 -4.94 -17.60 -16.02
CA SER A 151 -5.28 -18.00 -17.38
C SER A 151 -4.59 -19.30 -17.81
N PHE A 152 -3.37 -19.53 -17.33
CA PHE A 152 -2.65 -20.78 -17.54
C PHE A 152 -3.26 -21.90 -16.71
N GLU A 153 -3.53 -21.71 -15.42
CA GLU A 153 -4.12 -22.72 -14.54
C GLU A 153 -5.49 -23.19 -15.04
N ALA A 154 -6.33 -22.25 -15.53
CA ALA A 154 -7.65 -22.58 -16.06
C ALA A 154 -7.61 -23.53 -17.29
N LYS A 155 -6.48 -23.61 -17.98
CA LYS A 155 -6.26 -24.51 -19.12
C LYS A 155 -5.67 -25.84 -18.70
N GLN A 156 -5.26 -26.02 -17.44
CA GLN A 156 -4.66 -27.24 -16.96
C GLN A 156 -5.72 -28.16 -16.35
N TYR A 157 -5.61 -29.45 -16.61
CA TYR A 157 -6.38 -30.46 -15.91
C TYR A 157 -5.57 -30.93 -14.69
N VAL A 158 -6.09 -30.71 -13.50
CA VAL A 158 -5.47 -31.17 -12.26
C VAL A 158 -6.30 -32.31 -11.67
N GLU A 159 -5.73 -33.49 -11.57
CA GLU A 159 -6.34 -34.63 -10.88
C GLU A 159 -5.80 -34.68 -9.45
N PHE A 160 -6.71 -34.54 -8.49
CA PHE A 160 -6.36 -34.52 -7.08
C PHE A 160 -6.49 -35.94 -6.49
N ASN A 161 -5.40 -36.52 -6.03
CA ASN A 161 -5.45 -37.80 -5.32
C ASN A 161 -5.93 -37.60 -3.88
N ASN A 162 -7.25 -37.54 -3.71
CA ASN A 162 -7.89 -37.33 -2.42
C ASN A 162 -7.52 -38.39 -1.37
N LYS A 163 -7.24 -39.62 -1.78
CA LYS A 163 -6.83 -40.70 -0.86
C LYS A 163 -5.46 -40.40 -0.26
N ALA A 164 -4.48 -40.08 -1.11
CA ALA A 164 -3.15 -39.71 -0.64
C ALA A 164 -3.17 -38.45 0.20
N TRP A 165 -3.99 -37.46 -0.15
CA TRP A 165 -4.13 -36.20 0.61
C TRP A 165 -4.67 -36.43 2.02
N ASN A 166 -5.70 -37.26 2.17
CA ASN A 166 -6.31 -37.56 3.45
C ASN A 166 -5.42 -38.39 4.39
N GLU A 167 -4.40 -39.05 3.86
CA GLU A 167 -3.40 -39.80 4.64
C GLU A 167 -2.29 -38.90 5.21
N ILE A 168 -2.17 -37.65 4.72
CA ILE A 168 -1.17 -36.69 5.20
C ILE A 168 -1.56 -36.17 6.57
N LYS A 169 -0.79 -36.53 7.60
CA LYS A 169 -0.92 -35.94 8.94
C LYS A 169 0.05 -34.77 9.06
N LEU A 170 -0.49 -33.55 9.05
CA LEU A 170 0.31 -32.37 9.36
C LEU A 170 0.52 -32.28 10.88
N THR A 171 1.71 -32.60 11.34
CA THR A 171 2.14 -32.25 12.70
C THR A 171 2.56 -30.79 12.71
N ALA A 172 1.91 -29.97 13.53
CA ALA A 172 2.29 -28.57 13.71
C ALA A 172 3.75 -28.49 14.19
N ILE A 173 4.63 -28.10 13.30
CA ILE A 173 6.00 -27.70 13.65
C ILE A 173 5.91 -26.23 14.03
N GLY A 174 6.35 -25.88 15.25
CA GLY A 174 6.21 -24.54 15.81
C GLY A 174 6.69 -23.42 14.86
N ASN A 175 6.21 -22.22 15.12
CA ASN A 175 6.41 -21.01 14.32
C ASN A 175 7.87 -20.82 13.87
N ILE A 176 8.14 -21.08 12.61
CA ILE A 176 9.39 -20.75 11.96
C ILE A 176 9.15 -19.58 11.03
N ASN A 177 9.50 -18.39 11.52
CA ASN A 177 9.42 -17.13 10.78
C ASN A 177 10.64 -16.91 9.86
N VAL A 178 11.08 -17.91 9.12
CA VAL A 178 12.11 -17.72 8.09
C VAL A 178 11.42 -17.76 6.73
N LYS A 179 11.28 -16.61 6.10
CA LYS A 179 10.80 -16.55 4.73
C LYS A 179 11.91 -17.04 3.80
N PHE A 180 11.64 -18.09 3.04
CA PHE A 180 12.56 -18.64 2.06
C PHE A 180 13.09 -17.58 1.09
N GLU A 181 12.20 -16.68 0.65
CA GLU A 181 12.51 -15.56 -0.24
C GLU A 181 13.59 -14.61 0.33
N GLU A 182 13.55 -14.31 1.62
CA GLU A 182 14.56 -13.45 2.27
C GLU A 182 15.94 -14.12 2.26
N VAL A 183 15.97 -15.44 2.53
CA VAL A 183 17.22 -16.23 2.48
C VAL A 183 17.76 -16.32 1.06
N PHE A 184 16.90 -16.56 0.07
CA PHE A 184 17.28 -16.63 -1.33
C PHE A 184 17.87 -15.31 -1.81
N ASN A 185 17.17 -14.20 -1.59
CA ASN A 185 17.61 -12.87 -2.02
C ASN A 185 18.91 -12.42 -1.34
N SER A 186 19.15 -12.85 -0.09
CA SER A 186 20.37 -12.48 0.64
C SER A 186 21.63 -13.24 0.20
N HIS A 187 21.48 -14.42 -0.41
CA HIS A 187 22.62 -15.32 -0.69
C HIS A 187 22.86 -15.61 -2.17
N LEU A 188 21.89 -15.36 -3.06
CA LEU A 188 21.98 -15.76 -4.47
C LEU A 188 21.85 -14.61 -5.48
N LYS A 189 21.50 -13.39 -5.05
CA LYS A 189 21.49 -12.18 -5.89
C LYS A 189 22.78 -11.33 -5.75
N GLN A 190 23.89 -11.95 -5.32
CA GLN A 190 25.21 -11.27 -5.34
C GLN A 190 25.92 -11.50 -6.66
#